data_f44504e80fc775a6d9fe468f73429c0e
#
_entry.id   f44504e80fc775a6d9fe468f73429c0e
#
_cell.length_a   1.000
_cell.length_b   1.000
_cell.length_c   1.000
_cell.angle_alpha   90.00
_cell.angle_beta   90.00
_cell.angle_gamma   90.00
#
_symmetry.space_group_name_H-M   'P 1'
#
loop_
_entity.id
_entity.type
_entity.pdbx_description
1 polymer ?
#
loop_
_entity_poly.entity_id
_entity_poly.type
_entity_poly.pdbx_seq_one_letter_code
_entity_poly.pdbx_strand_id
1 'polypeptide(L)'
;VLGIPVKTDPLTAEGKPAPPMSFFHAFYFISYTATTIGFGEIPNAFSDAQRMWVTVCIYLTVVGWSYSVVTLIALLQDKGFQNTLTSNRFRNRVRQLHEPFYLICGSGETGDLIARNLDRINQAFVVIEKDELRVQELDLEDFKTDTPAIAADASVPENLLLAGLKHPKCRGVLAVTNDEETNLAIAIAVRLLNPQIPVIARARTPGIMENMASFGTNYIINPFARFAEHLALAVALPERFRLIEILTSLPETPIPEPHRPPAGHWILCGYGRFGHALAAQLLPTGITLTIIDPHSDESDRTLSGFGTEAKTLLQAGINQASGIIAGTDNDINNLSIAVTARESKPELFVVVRQNQSANSPLFEAFDADFTMVPSHIVAQEGIAILTTPLLACFLERLHDRDEAWSRQLAERLHGLGSGLTPSVWGIRLNISEAPAAYLHLMHAPPFSLLEILRDGMDRNEALPVVTLLVERADEFFILPDDSFKLAAGDQLLFASALTARRNLELSLQNANELDYVLTGDEKSGSWLWHQLRSARQKT
;
A
#
# COMPACT_ATOMS: atom_id res chain seq x y z
N VAL A 1 62.04 0.48 17.14
CA VAL A 1 62.16 -0.86 17.71
C VAL A 1 63.30 -1.65 17.06
N LEU A 2 64.12 -1.01 16.28
CA LEU A 2 65.33 -1.57 15.70
C LEU A 2 66.46 -1.53 16.75
N GLY A 3 66.45 -2.48 17.72
CA GLY A 3 67.61 -2.84 18.55
C GLY A 3 68.58 -1.70 18.94
N ILE A 4 68.12 -0.47 19.08
CA ILE A 4 68.97 0.64 19.53
C ILE A 4 69.23 0.38 21.02
N PRO A 5 70.42 -0.06 21.39
CA PRO A 5 70.68 -0.31 22.79
C PRO A 5 70.47 0.99 23.58
N VAL A 6 69.89 0.84 24.76
CA VAL A 6 69.89 1.92 25.75
C VAL A 6 71.36 2.17 26.08
N LYS A 7 71.92 3.18 25.40
CA LYS A 7 73.32 3.56 25.72
C LYS A 7 73.23 4.31 27.04
N THR A 8 73.78 3.64 28.02
CA THR A 8 74.08 4.02 29.35
C THR A 8 74.12 5.51 29.63
N ASP A 9 73.16 5.96 30.34
CA ASP A 9 73.14 6.80 31.53
C ASP A 9 71.67 7.01 31.95
N PRO A 10 71.24 6.55 33.07
CA PRO A 10 72.01 6.13 34.23
C PRO A 10 72.15 4.60 34.33
N LEU A 11 73.24 4.19 34.96
CA LEU A 11 73.40 2.87 35.51
C LEU A 11 72.20 2.49 36.38
N THR A 12 71.68 1.26 36.27
CA THR A 12 70.80 0.72 37.29
C THR A 12 71.47 0.88 38.66
N ALA A 13 70.65 0.92 39.75
CA ALA A 13 71.24 1.07 41.12
C ALA A 13 72.38 0.07 41.44
N GLU A 14 72.62 -0.90 40.59
CA GLU A 14 73.67 -1.90 40.66
C GLU A 14 74.82 -1.69 39.66
N GLY A 15 74.88 -0.56 38.94
CA GLY A 15 76.00 -0.24 38.01
C GLY A 15 76.03 -1.07 36.70
N LYS A 16 74.97 -1.78 36.36
CA LYS A 16 74.87 -2.59 35.13
C LYS A 16 74.19 -1.81 34.03
N PRO A 17 74.57 -1.97 32.73
CA PRO A 17 73.82 -1.33 31.63
C PRO A 17 72.39 -1.78 31.61
N ALA A 18 71.46 -0.88 31.44
CA ALA A 18 70.04 -1.19 31.36
C ALA A 18 69.74 -2.12 30.15
N PRO A 19 68.92 -3.13 30.31
CA PRO A 19 68.59 -4.05 29.23
C PRO A 19 67.86 -3.29 28.07
N PRO A 20 67.98 -3.78 26.83
CA PRO A 20 67.28 -3.20 25.71
C PRO A 20 65.75 -3.27 25.95
N MET A 21 65.03 -2.26 25.48
CA MET A 21 63.55 -2.21 25.59
C MET A 21 62.93 -3.42 24.89
N SER A 22 62.10 -4.18 25.61
CA SER A 22 61.39 -5.33 25.04
C SER A 22 60.40 -4.88 23.95
N PHE A 23 60.05 -5.79 23.05
CA PHE A 23 59.03 -5.52 22.01
C PHE A 23 57.71 -5.03 22.62
N PHE A 24 57.27 -5.64 23.71
CA PHE A 24 56.06 -5.27 24.40
C PHE A 24 56.08 -3.82 24.90
N HIS A 25 57.15 -3.40 25.58
CA HIS A 25 57.28 -2.04 26.06
C HIS A 25 57.39 -1.02 24.91
N ALA A 26 58.06 -1.39 23.82
CA ALA A 26 58.14 -0.53 22.65
C ALA A 26 56.78 -0.38 21.95
N PHE A 27 56.05 -1.48 21.82
CA PHE A 27 54.67 -1.47 21.27
C PHE A 27 53.72 -0.64 22.15
N TYR A 28 53.75 -0.87 23.45
CA TYR A 28 52.95 -0.11 24.42
C TYR A 28 53.28 1.39 24.37
N PHE A 29 54.59 1.74 24.35
CA PHE A 29 55.04 3.11 24.23
C PHE A 29 54.54 3.79 22.93
N ILE A 30 54.71 3.14 21.78
CA ILE A 30 54.25 3.66 20.50
C ILE A 30 52.74 3.80 20.48
N SER A 31 51.98 2.85 21.05
CA SER A 31 50.53 2.86 21.09
C SER A 31 49.97 4.09 21.83
N TYR A 32 50.43 4.35 23.06
CA TYR A 32 49.94 5.49 23.81
C TYR A 32 50.49 6.84 23.30
N THR A 33 51.65 6.83 22.62
CA THR A 33 52.21 8.01 21.96
C THR A 33 51.44 8.33 20.70
N ALA A 34 51.12 7.36 19.85
CA ALA A 34 50.36 7.51 18.62
C ALA A 34 48.93 8.00 18.89
N THR A 35 48.31 7.52 19.96
CA THR A 35 46.95 7.94 20.40
C THR A 35 46.94 9.23 21.21
N THR A 36 48.10 9.86 21.40
CA THR A 36 48.27 11.13 22.17
C THR A 36 47.89 11.06 23.65
N ILE A 37 47.75 9.85 24.23
CA ILE A 37 47.34 9.63 25.63
C ILE A 37 48.51 9.99 26.58
N GLY A 38 49.74 9.62 26.22
CA GLY A 38 50.97 10.07 26.91
C GLY A 38 51.08 9.63 28.37
N PHE A 39 50.82 8.33 28.69
CA PHE A 39 50.93 7.84 30.07
C PHE A 39 52.25 8.07 30.74
N GLY A 40 53.33 8.25 29.98
CA GLY A 40 54.68 8.57 30.50
C GLY A 40 55.38 7.40 31.19
N GLU A 41 54.83 6.21 31.13
CA GLU A 41 55.43 5.00 31.71
C GLU A 41 56.58 4.50 30.84
N ILE A 42 57.79 4.74 31.29
CA ILE A 42 59.01 4.30 30.62
C ILE A 42 59.84 3.52 31.65
N PRO A 43 60.17 2.25 31.39
CA PRO A 43 60.89 1.42 32.38
C PRO A 43 62.28 1.93 32.71
N ASN A 44 62.93 2.68 31.79
CA ASN A 44 64.25 3.26 31.97
C ASN A 44 64.32 4.65 31.27
N ALA A 45 65.18 5.55 31.75
CA ALA A 45 65.38 6.86 31.12
C ALA A 45 65.96 6.72 29.71
N PHE A 46 65.50 7.55 28.78
CA PHE A 46 66.01 7.56 27.40
C PHE A 46 67.33 8.25 27.28
N SER A 47 68.26 7.68 26.49
CA SER A 47 69.44 8.38 25.99
C SER A 47 69.07 9.46 24.96
N ASP A 48 69.98 10.40 24.71
CA ASP A 48 69.74 11.48 23.74
C ASP A 48 69.46 10.96 22.32
N ALA A 49 70.13 9.87 21.92
CA ALA A 49 69.89 9.18 20.65
C ALA A 49 68.46 8.57 20.60
N GLN A 50 68.00 8.00 21.70
CA GLN A 50 66.62 7.46 21.80
C GLN A 50 65.58 8.59 21.81
N ARG A 51 65.84 9.71 22.49
CA ARG A 51 64.98 10.89 22.47
C ARG A 51 64.80 11.43 21.05
N MET A 52 65.93 11.55 20.31
CA MET A 52 65.90 11.98 18.93
C MET A 52 65.07 11.04 18.07
N TRP A 53 65.24 9.73 18.20
CA TRP A 53 64.49 8.70 17.46
C TRP A 53 62.99 8.71 17.84
N VAL A 54 62.68 8.85 19.13
CA VAL A 54 61.30 8.97 19.63
C VAL A 54 60.64 10.21 19.07
N THR A 55 61.32 11.32 18.96
CA THR A 55 60.77 12.54 18.35
C THR A 55 60.35 12.29 16.90
N VAL A 56 61.18 11.59 16.11
CA VAL A 56 60.82 11.20 14.74
C VAL A 56 59.58 10.27 14.75
N CYS A 57 59.56 9.29 15.66
CA CYS A 57 58.44 8.37 15.82
C CYS A 57 57.15 9.13 16.20
N ILE A 58 57.20 10.14 17.07
CA ILE A 58 56.05 10.96 17.44
C ILE A 58 55.46 11.64 16.20
N TYR A 59 56.27 12.34 15.41
CA TYR A 59 55.76 12.99 14.19
C TYR A 59 55.16 11.98 13.22
N LEU A 60 55.81 10.85 12.96
CA LEU A 60 55.31 9.83 12.05
C LEU A 60 54.00 9.19 12.56
N THR A 61 53.96 8.87 13.86
CA THR A 61 52.77 8.21 14.45
C THR A 61 51.58 9.14 14.56
N VAL A 62 51.78 10.40 14.96
CA VAL A 62 50.70 11.40 15.04
C VAL A 62 50.12 11.70 13.65
N VAL A 63 50.98 11.91 12.64
CA VAL A 63 50.53 12.12 11.26
C VAL A 63 49.79 10.86 10.74
N GLY A 64 50.37 9.66 10.91
CA GLY A 64 49.76 8.41 10.46
C GLY A 64 48.44 8.13 11.15
N TRP A 65 48.35 8.33 12.47
CA TRP A 65 47.11 8.17 13.22
C TRP A 65 46.02 9.17 12.78
N SER A 66 46.36 10.46 12.69
CA SER A 66 45.45 11.50 12.24
C SER A 66 44.94 11.23 10.82
N TYR A 67 45.83 10.83 9.91
CA TYR A 67 45.44 10.46 8.55
C TYR A 67 44.49 9.25 8.53
N SER A 68 44.77 8.21 9.34
CA SER A 68 43.92 7.03 9.43
C SER A 68 42.51 7.36 9.93
N VAL A 69 42.41 8.19 10.98
CA VAL A 69 41.13 8.63 11.54
C VAL A 69 40.33 9.46 10.52
N VAL A 70 41.00 10.43 9.88
CA VAL A 70 40.35 11.28 8.84
C VAL A 70 39.89 10.42 7.66
N THR A 71 40.71 9.48 7.21
CA THR A 71 40.36 8.56 6.11
C THR A 71 39.20 7.65 6.48
N LEU A 72 39.13 7.14 7.72
CA LEU A 72 38.04 6.33 8.21
C LEU A 72 36.73 7.15 8.24
N ILE A 73 36.79 8.37 8.77
CA ILE A 73 35.63 9.29 8.78
C ILE A 73 35.19 9.60 7.35
N ALA A 74 36.13 9.92 6.45
CA ALA A 74 35.83 10.19 5.05
C ALA A 74 35.17 8.99 4.37
N LEU A 75 35.64 7.76 4.63
CA LEU A 75 35.02 6.55 4.12
C LEU A 75 33.60 6.33 4.66
N LEU A 76 33.38 6.60 5.95
CA LEU A 76 32.05 6.50 6.57
C LEU A 76 31.08 7.57 6.05
N GLN A 77 31.60 8.73 5.61
CA GLN A 77 30.82 9.82 5.01
C GLN A 77 30.67 9.68 3.49
N ASP A 78 31.40 8.75 2.87
CA ASP A 78 31.28 8.51 1.43
C ASP A 78 29.91 7.96 1.06
N LYS A 79 29.17 8.71 0.24
CA LYS A 79 27.82 8.36 -0.19
C LYS A 79 27.77 7.03 -0.94
N GLY A 80 28.80 6.70 -1.73
CA GLY A 80 28.88 5.43 -2.46
C GLY A 80 28.99 4.24 -1.51
N PHE A 81 29.79 4.37 -0.45
CA PHE A 81 29.93 3.36 0.59
C PHE A 81 28.63 3.19 1.39
N GLN A 82 28.01 4.27 1.82
CA GLN A 82 26.72 4.25 2.52
C GLN A 82 25.62 3.62 1.66
N ASN A 83 25.51 4.00 0.39
CA ASN A 83 24.52 3.44 -0.53
C ASN A 83 24.73 1.93 -0.74
N THR A 84 25.97 1.48 -0.83
CA THR A 84 26.28 0.05 -0.95
C THR A 84 25.86 -0.74 0.30
N LEU A 85 26.14 -0.20 1.48
CA LEU A 85 25.71 -0.80 2.74
C LEU A 85 24.18 -0.86 2.87
N THR A 86 23.49 0.24 2.56
CA THR A 86 22.03 0.34 2.60
C THR A 86 21.40 -0.65 1.60
N SER A 87 21.90 -0.68 0.36
CA SER A 87 21.41 -1.62 -0.66
C SER A 87 21.59 -3.08 -0.26
N ASN A 88 22.72 -3.43 0.37
CA ASN A 88 22.97 -4.79 0.85
C ASN A 88 22.06 -5.17 2.04
N ARG A 89 21.84 -4.25 2.98
CA ARG A 89 20.89 -4.45 4.10
C ARG A 89 19.49 -4.64 3.57
N PHE A 90 19.05 -3.77 2.68
CA PHE A 90 17.74 -3.85 2.04
C PHE A 90 17.55 -5.18 1.32
N ARG A 91 18.51 -5.58 0.46
CA ARG A 91 18.47 -6.88 -0.24
C ARG A 91 18.31 -8.05 0.72
N ASN A 92 19.01 -8.03 1.85
CA ASN A 92 18.95 -9.10 2.84
C ASN A 92 17.56 -9.12 3.53
N ARG A 93 17.00 -7.96 3.89
CA ARG A 93 15.63 -7.86 4.43
C ARG A 93 14.61 -8.44 3.44
N VAL A 94 14.65 -8.01 2.17
CA VAL A 94 13.76 -8.53 1.12
C VAL A 94 13.87 -10.05 0.95
N ARG A 95 15.11 -10.59 0.96
CA ARG A 95 15.34 -12.05 0.85
C ARG A 95 14.79 -12.85 2.03
N GLN A 96 14.69 -12.23 3.19
CA GLN A 96 14.18 -12.86 4.42
C GLN A 96 12.65 -12.78 4.55
N LEU A 97 11.95 -12.15 3.61
CA LEU A 97 10.50 -12.15 3.60
C LEU A 97 9.96 -13.56 3.33
N HIS A 98 9.24 -14.10 4.29
CA HIS A 98 8.64 -15.43 4.22
C HIS A 98 7.15 -15.37 3.84
N GLU A 99 6.53 -14.22 4.01
CA GLU A 99 5.13 -13.95 3.66
C GLU A 99 4.99 -13.38 2.24
N PRO A 100 3.83 -13.56 1.60
CA PRO A 100 3.53 -12.88 0.35
C PRO A 100 3.58 -11.37 0.51
N PHE A 101 4.19 -10.66 -0.44
CA PHE A 101 4.32 -9.20 -0.39
C PHE A 101 4.04 -8.55 -1.74
N TYR A 102 3.71 -7.26 -1.69
CA TYR A 102 3.53 -6.39 -2.84
C TYR A 102 4.67 -5.39 -2.97
N LEU A 103 5.03 -5.06 -4.20
CA LEU A 103 6.05 -4.06 -4.49
C LEU A 103 5.38 -2.72 -4.83
N ILE A 104 5.61 -1.70 -4.02
CA ILE A 104 5.10 -0.35 -4.22
C ILE A 104 6.22 0.50 -4.84
N CYS A 105 5.98 1.04 -6.02
CA CYS A 105 6.89 1.96 -6.71
C CYS A 105 6.32 3.38 -6.64
N GLY A 106 6.96 4.22 -5.83
CA GLY A 106 6.55 5.57 -5.48
C GLY A 106 5.82 5.64 -4.14
N SER A 107 6.37 6.38 -3.18
CA SER A 107 5.81 6.68 -1.86
C SER A 107 5.35 8.13 -1.75
N GLY A 108 4.69 8.63 -2.80
CA GLY A 108 3.90 9.85 -2.73
C GLY A 108 2.58 9.60 -1.98
N GLU A 109 1.63 10.53 -2.06
CA GLU A 109 0.33 10.41 -1.39
C GLU A 109 -0.39 9.08 -1.70
N THR A 110 -0.36 8.63 -2.96
CA THR A 110 -0.98 7.36 -3.36
C THR A 110 -0.26 6.16 -2.74
N GLY A 111 1.08 6.14 -2.82
CA GLY A 111 1.87 5.03 -2.30
C GLY A 111 1.80 4.91 -0.78
N ASP A 112 1.80 6.04 -0.07
CA ASP A 112 1.62 6.08 1.38
C ASP A 112 0.23 5.53 1.80
N LEU A 113 -0.83 5.96 1.13
CA LEU A 113 -2.18 5.41 1.36
C LEU A 113 -2.25 3.91 1.11
N ILE A 114 -1.59 3.42 0.05
CA ILE A 114 -1.51 1.98 -0.25
C ILE A 114 -0.75 1.26 0.86
N ALA A 115 0.41 1.77 1.29
CA ALA A 115 1.22 1.19 2.35
C ALA A 115 0.43 1.05 3.66
N ARG A 116 -0.21 2.13 4.12
CA ARG A 116 -1.05 2.12 5.33
C ARG A 116 -2.23 1.15 5.24
N ASN A 117 -2.85 1.05 4.07
CA ASN A 117 -3.98 0.14 3.88
C ASN A 117 -3.54 -1.32 3.82
N LEU A 118 -2.41 -1.65 3.17
CA LEU A 118 -1.84 -2.99 3.18
C LEU A 118 -1.43 -3.40 4.61
N ASP A 119 -0.80 -2.50 5.37
CA ASP A 119 -0.47 -2.74 6.78
C ASP A 119 -1.71 -3.01 7.64
N ARG A 120 -2.81 -2.25 7.42
CA ARG A 120 -4.08 -2.45 8.14
C ARG A 120 -4.64 -3.87 7.98
N ILE A 121 -4.49 -4.43 6.78
CA ILE A 121 -4.93 -5.80 6.47
C ILE A 121 -3.82 -6.86 6.67
N ASN A 122 -2.71 -6.50 7.32
CA ASN A 122 -1.54 -7.35 7.59
C ASN A 122 -0.92 -7.97 6.32
N GLN A 123 -0.88 -7.21 5.22
CA GLN A 123 -0.19 -7.61 4.00
C GLN A 123 1.19 -6.95 3.94
N ALA A 124 2.23 -7.77 3.82
CA ALA A 124 3.60 -7.29 3.69
C ALA A 124 3.81 -6.56 2.34
N PHE A 125 4.68 -5.55 2.35
CA PHE A 125 5.04 -4.79 1.17
C PHE A 125 6.49 -4.32 1.21
N VAL A 126 7.02 -3.99 0.03
CA VAL A 126 8.37 -3.45 -0.16
C VAL A 126 8.21 -2.14 -0.94
N VAL A 127 8.96 -1.10 -0.57
CA VAL A 127 8.82 0.22 -1.18
C VAL A 127 10.10 0.62 -1.92
N ILE A 128 9.94 1.13 -3.14
CA ILE A 128 10.97 1.86 -3.88
C ILE A 128 10.49 3.30 -4.03
N GLU A 129 11.24 4.24 -3.48
CA GLU A 129 10.96 5.67 -3.58
C GLU A 129 12.24 6.41 -3.98
N LYS A 130 12.12 7.42 -4.84
CA LYS A 130 13.29 8.19 -5.32
C LYS A 130 13.77 9.21 -4.29
N ASP A 131 12.86 9.77 -3.52
CA ASP A 131 13.16 10.77 -2.50
C ASP A 131 13.61 10.09 -1.19
N GLU A 132 14.86 10.35 -0.81
CA GLU A 132 15.47 9.81 0.40
C GLU A 132 14.75 10.25 1.68
N LEU A 133 14.21 11.49 1.71
CA LEU A 133 13.48 12.00 2.88
C LEU A 133 12.19 11.20 3.10
N ARG A 134 11.47 10.86 2.05
CA ARG A 134 10.26 10.04 2.15
C ARG A 134 10.54 8.61 2.59
N VAL A 135 11.67 8.05 2.17
CA VAL A 135 12.09 6.72 2.67
C VAL A 135 12.39 6.78 4.17
N GLN A 136 13.03 7.86 4.65
CA GLN A 136 13.25 8.06 6.08
C GLN A 136 11.95 8.26 6.86
N GLU A 137 10.97 8.96 6.29
CA GLU A 137 9.63 9.10 6.88
C GLU A 137 8.94 7.74 7.02
N LEU A 138 9.01 6.88 5.99
CA LEU A 138 8.48 5.51 6.05
C LEU A 138 9.16 4.65 7.13
N ASP A 139 10.47 4.78 7.32
CA ASP A 139 11.21 4.05 8.36
C ASP A 139 10.83 4.52 9.79
N LEU A 140 10.25 5.71 9.93
CA LEU A 140 9.74 6.25 11.21
C LEU A 140 8.27 5.86 11.46
N GLU A 141 7.56 5.37 10.47
CA GLU A 141 6.19 4.87 10.62
C GLU A 141 6.21 3.53 11.38
N ASP A 142 5.29 3.39 12.33
CA ASP A 142 5.14 2.17 13.13
C ASP A 142 4.22 1.16 12.41
N PHE A 143 4.71 0.61 11.30
CA PHE A 143 4.01 -0.46 10.58
C PHE A 143 4.06 -1.77 11.36
N LYS A 144 2.97 -2.54 11.32
CA LYS A 144 2.86 -3.85 11.97
C LYS A 144 3.75 -4.91 11.29
N THR A 145 3.97 -4.75 9.99
CA THR A 145 4.77 -5.65 9.17
C THR A 145 6.17 -5.07 8.96
N ASP A 146 7.19 -5.95 8.82
CA ASP A 146 8.53 -5.49 8.40
C ASP A 146 8.45 -4.98 6.96
N THR A 147 8.63 -3.68 6.78
CA THR A 147 8.51 -2.98 5.50
C THR A 147 9.87 -2.51 5.02
N PRO A 148 10.58 -3.31 4.19
CA PRO A 148 11.81 -2.84 3.57
C PRO A 148 11.52 -1.69 2.60
N ALA A 149 12.19 -0.55 2.78
CA ALA A 149 12.14 0.58 1.86
C ALA A 149 13.55 0.93 1.35
N ILE A 150 13.64 1.44 0.12
CA ILE A 150 14.90 1.88 -0.47
C ILE A 150 14.74 3.18 -1.26
N ALA A 151 15.72 4.08 -1.09
CA ALA A 151 15.84 5.29 -1.91
C ALA A 151 16.48 4.92 -3.26
N ALA A 152 15.64 4.77 -4.30
CA ALA A 152 16.09 4.39 -5.63
C ALA A 152 15.08 4.79 -6.72
N ASP A 153 15.53 4.89 -7.96
CA ASP A 153 14.66 5.13 -9.11
C ASP A 153 14.03 3.81 -9.57
N ALA A 154 12.71 3.69 -9.45
CA ALA A 154 11.97 2.49 -9.81
C ALA A 154 11.90 2.25 -11.34
N SER A 155 12.21 3.25 -12.19
CA SER A 155 12.31 3.08 -13.64
C SER A 155 13.52 2.23 -14.06
N VAL A 156 14.50 2.07 -13.15
CA VAL A 156 15.71 1.26 -13.38
C VAL A 156 15.43 -0.20 -13.02
N PRO A 157 15.50 -1.15 -13.99
CA PRO A 157 15.12 -2.54 -13.75
C PRO A 157 15.89 -3.25 -12.64
N GLU A 158 17.17 -2.89 -12.43
CA GLU A 158 18.01 -3.44 -11.37
C GLU A 158 17.44 -3.16 -9.97
N ASN A 159 16.81 -2.00 -9.78
CA ASN A 159 16.19 -1.64 -8.51
C ASN A 159 14.92 -2.45 -8.25
N LEU A 160 14.13 -2.76 -9.29
CA LEU A 160 12.99 -3.67 -9.19
C LEU A 160 13.45 -5.09 -8.81
N LEU A 161 14.54 -5.57 -9.41
CA LEU A 161 15.13 -6.87 -9.08
C LEU A 161 15.67 -6.90 -7.65
N LEU A 162 16.31 -5.82 -7.21
CA LEU A 162 16.80 -5.64 -5.85
C LEU A 162 15.66 -5.67 -4.83
N ALA A 163 14.53 -5.07 -5.17
CA ALA A 163 13.30 -5.04 -4.35
C ALA A 163 12.48 -6.34 -4.41
N GLY A 164 12.97 -7.36 -5.09
CA GLY A 164 12.36 -8.68 -5.06
C GLY A 164 11.33 -8.95 -6.15
N LEU A 165 11.37 -8.27 -7.31
CA LEU A 165 10.47 -8.56 -8.43
C LEU A 165 10.47 -10.05 -8.84
N LYS A 166 11.60 -10.75 -8.72
CA LYS A 166 11.72 -12.19 -8.99
C LYS A 166 11.62 -13.07 -7.74
N HIS A 167 11.28 -12.50 -6.60
CA HIS A 167 11.11 -13.27 -5.37
C HIS A 167 9.84 -14.12 -5.47
N PRO A 168 9.86 -15.41 -5.08
CA PRO A 168 8.71 -16.32 -5.20
C PRO A 168 7.48 -15.88 -4.38
N LYS A 169 7.67 -14.98 -3.42
CA LYS A 169 6.61 -14.42 -2.57
C LYS A 169 6.09 -13.06 -3.07
N CYS A 170 6.67 -12.47 -4.12
CA CYS A 170 6.13 -11.26 -4.73
C CYS A 170 4.80 -11.58 -5.42
N ARG A 171 3.74 -10.86 -5.07
CA ARG A 171 2.36 -11.10 -5.55
C ARG A 171 1.87 -10.09 -6.56
N GLY A 172 2.47 -8.91 -6.61
CA GLY A 172 2.09 -7.86 -7.55
C GLY A 172 2.94 -6.61 -7.41
N VAL A 173 2.84 -5.75 -8.40
CA VAL A 173 3.56 -4.47 -8.46
C VAL A 173 2.56 -3.33 -8.63
N LEU A 174 2.74 -2.26 -7.86
CA LEU A 174 1.98 -1.02 -7.93
C LEU A 174 2.91 0.09 -8.42
N ALA A 175 2.75 0.51 -9.66
CA ALA A 175 3.45 1.63 -10.29
C ALA A 175 2.62 2.90 -10.11
N VAL A 176 2.81 3.62 -8.99
CA VAL A 176 1.94 4.72 -8.55
C VAL A 176 2.70 6.04 -8.35
N THR A 177 3.81 6.21 -9.03
CA THR A 177 4.55 7.46 -9.02
C THR A 177 3.73 8.60 -9.66
N ASN A 178 4.15 9.85 -9.43
CA ASN A 178 3.51 11.00 -10.06
C ASN A 178 3.86 11.16 -11.55
N ASP A 179 4.91 10.46 -11.99
CA ASP A 179 5.40 10.46 -13.37
C ASP A 179 4.88 9.22 -14.11
N GLU A 180 4.00 9.43 -15.09
CA GLU A 180 3.37 8.34 -15.86
C GLU A 180 4.35 7.65 -16.83
N GLU A 181 5.44 8.29 -17.25
CA GLU A 181 6.48 7.64 -18.04
C GLU A 181 7.29 6.66 -17.19
N THR A 182 7.60 7.04 -15.96
CA THR A 182 8.18 6.13 -14.95
C THR A 182 7.26 4.93 -14.70
N ASN A 183 5.95 5.15 -14.55
CA ASN A 183 4.99 4.06 -14.35
C ASN A 183 4.92 3.12 -15.57
N LEU A 184 4.99 3.67 -16.78
CA LEU A 184 5.09 2.89 -18.02
C LEU A 184 6.39 2.06 -18.05
N ALA A 185 7.53 2.65 -17.72
CA ALA A 185 8.81 1.94 -17.66
C ALA A 185 8.79 0.78 -16.67
N ILE A 186 8.18 0.97 -15.48
CA ILE A 186 7.98 -0.08 -14.48
C ILE A 186 7.10 -1.20 -15.05
N ALA A 187 5.96 -0.86 -15.68
CA ALA A 187 5.05 -1.84 -16.24
C ALA A 187 5.73 -2.70 -17.33
N ILE A 188 6.51 -2.08 -18.23
CA ILE A 188 7.31 -2.77 -19.24
C ILE A 188 8.35 -3.69 -18.58
N ALA A 189 9.10 -3.18 -17.60
CA ALA A 189 10.12 -3.96 -16.91
C ALA A 189 9.53 -5.19 -16.20
N VAL A 190 8.38 -5.04 -15.52
CA VAL A 190 7.70 -6.17 -14.88
C VAL A 190 7.24 -7.18 -15.92
N ARG A 191 6.62 -6.74 -17.00
CA ARG A 191 6.14 -7.62 -18.09
C ARG A 191 7.27 -8.46 -18.70
N LEU A 192 8.46 -7.85 -18.88
CA LEU A 192 9.61 -8.53 -19.47
C LEU A 192 10.36 -9.43 -18.47
N LEU A 193 10.47 -9.01 -17.21
CA LEU A 193 11.28 -9.70 -16.20
C LEU A 193 10.52 -10.75 -15.40
N ASN A 194 9.21 -10.55 -15.19
CA ASN A 194 8.33 -11.48 -14.49
C ASN A 194 6.87 -11.37 -14.96
N PRO A 195 6.53 -11.94 -16.14
CA PRO A 195 5.22 -11.77 -16.76
C PRO A 195 4.05 -12.40 -16.00
N GLN A 196 4.32 -13.20 -14.98
CA GLN A 196 3.28 -13.87 -14.17
C GLN A 196 2.72 -12.97 -13.06
N ILE A 197 3.42 -11.88 -12.73
CA ILE A 197 3.02 -10.99 -11.64
C ILE A 197 2.13 -9.87 -12.20
N PRO A 198 0.94 -9.64 -11.61
CA PRO A 198 0.07 -8.54 -12.01
C PRO A 198 0.72 -7.18 -11.73
N VAL A 199 0.51 -6.25 -12.65
CA VAL A 199 0.94 -4.85 -12.52
C VAL A 199 -0.28 -3.96 -12.52
N ILE A 200 -0.35 -3.08 -11.53
CA ILE A 200 -1.28 -1.95 -11.51
C ILE A 200 -0.47 -0.68 -11.75
N ALA A 201 -0.83 0.07 -12.76
CA ALA A 201 -0.15 1.29 -13.14
C ALA A 201 -1.11 2.48 -13.11
N ARG A 202 -0.66 3.59 -12.52
CA ARG A 202 -1.36 4.88 -12.59
C ARG A 202 -0.98 5.58 -13.89
N ALA A 203 -1.98 6.00 -14.68
CA ALA A 203 -1.80 6.84 -15.84
C ALA A 203 -2.95 7.84 -15.97
N ARG A 204 -2.71 8.98 -16.64
CA ARG A 204 -3.70 10.05 -16.82
C ARG A 204 -3.86 10.46 -18.28
N THR A 205 -2.88 10.11 -19.11
CA THR A 205 -2.80 10.47 -20.53
C THR A 205 -3.25 9.30 -21.38
N PRO A 206 -4.23 9.46 -22.30
CA PRO A 206 -4.75 8.38 -23.12
C PRO A 206 -3.67 7.62 -23.91
N GLY A 207 -2.71 8.34 -24.53
CA GLY A 207 -1.63 7.69 -25.29
C GLY A 207 -0.71 6.81 -24.43
N ILE A 208 -0.45 7.18 -23.17
CA ILE A 208 0.32 6.34 -22.24
C ILE A 208 -0.52 5.13 -21.82
N MET A 209 -1.82 5.31 -21.56
CA MET A 209 -2.72 4.22 -21.23
C MET A 209 -2.82 3.18 -22.36
N GLU A 210 -2.97 3.63 -23.61
CA GLU A 210 -2.97 2.76 -24.81
C GLU A 210 -1.64 2.00 -24.94
N ASN A 211 -0.52 2.69 -24.69
CA ASN A 211 0.80 2.08 -24.72
C ASN A 211 0.93 1.01 -23.63
N MET A 212 0.57 1.32 -22.37
CA MET A 212 0.55 0.34 -21.27
C MET A 212 -0.34 -0.87 -21.60
N ALA A 213 -1.51 -0.65 -22.16
CA ALA A 213 -2.44 -1.70 -22.55
C ALA A 213 -1.85 -2.60 -23.66
N SER A 214 -1.12 -2.03 -24.63
CA SER A 214 -0.48 -2.77 -25.72
C SER A 214 0.59 -3.75 -25.23
N PHE A 215 1.25 -3.46 -24.12
CA PHE A 215 2.21 -4.36 -23.47
C PHE A 215 1.54 -5.37 -22.52
N GLY A 216 0.20 -5.35 -22.40
CA GLY A 216 -0.54 -6.26 -21.56
C GLY A 216 -0.39 -5.94 -20.06
N THR A 217 -0.28 -4.65 -19.71
CA THR A 217 -0.42 -4.20 -18.32
C THR A 217 -1.80 -4.63 -17.80
N ASN A 218 -1.83 -5.35 -16.69
CA ASN A 218 -3.06 -5.98 -16.21
C ASN A 218 -4.15 -4.96 -15.86
N TYR A 219 -3.75 -3.89 -15.17
CA TYR A 219 -4.69 -2.86 -14.73
C TYR A 219 -4.06 -1.48 -14.84
N ILE A 220 -4.80 -0.56 -15.48
CA ILE A 220 -4.39 0.83 -15.67
C ILE A 220 -5.45 1.70 -15.02
N ILE A 221 -5.07 2.46 -14.00
CA ILE A 221 -5.99 3.32 -13.24
C ILE A 221 -5.77 4.77 -13.66
N ASN A 222 -6.81 5.36 -14.27
CA ASN A 222 -6.91 6.78 -14.48
C ASN A 222 -7.85 7.38 -13.44
N PRO A 223 -7.35 8.11 -12.42
CA PRO A 223 -8.20 8.61 -11.35
C PRO A 223 -9.27 9.59 -11.83
N PHE A 224 -9.01 10.32 -12.91
CA PHE A 224 -9.97 11.29 -13.44
C PHE A 224 -11.13 10.59 -14.17
N ALA A 225 -10.82 9.60 -15.00
CA ALA A 225 -11.83 8.80 -15.67
C ALA A 225 -12.68 8.02 -14.66
N ARG A 226 -12.05 7.39 -13.67
CA ARG A 226 -12.74 6.64 -12.62
C ARG A 226 -13.68 7.51 -11.78
N PHE A 227 -13.22 8.70 -11.38
CA PHE A 227 -14.12 9.62 -10.66
C PHE A 227 -15.29 10.06 -11.55
N ALA A 228 -15.03 10.40 -12.82
CA ALA A 228 -16.07 10.80 -13.74
C ALA A 228 -17.11 9.69 -13.97
N GLU A 229 -16.67 8.43 -14.11
CA GLU A 229 -17.53 7.24 -14.18
C GLU A 229 -18.36 7.09 -12.89
N HIS A 230 -17.73 7.22 -11.72
CA HIS A 230 -18.40 7.11 -10.43
C HIS A 230 -19.45 8.21 -10.23
N LEU A 231 -19.13 9.47 -10.56
CA LEU A 231 -20.10 10.57 -10.45
C LEU A 231 -21.26 10.40 -11.42
N ALA A 232 -20.98 10.01 -12.66
CA ALA A 232 -22.01 9.72 -13.65
C ALA A 232 -22.92 8.56 -13.21
N LEU A 233 -22.32 7.52 -12.60
CA LEU A 233 -23.05 6.39 -12.04
C LEU A 233 -23.93 6.83 -10.85
N ALA A 234 -23.40 7.67 -9.96
CA ALA A 234 -24.16 8.21 -8.81
C ALA A 234 -25.38 9.03 -9.27
N VAL A 235 -25.25 9.75 -10.39
CA VAL A 235 -26.37 10.49 -10.99
C VAL A 235 -27.40 9.57 -11.63
N ALA A 236 -26.93 8.61 -12.47
CA ALA A 236 -27.82 7.78 -13.28
C ALA A 236 -28.39 6.58 -12.53
N LEU A 237 -27.59 5.95 -11.65
CA LEU A 237 -27.90 4.68 -10.99
C LEU A 237 -27.40 4.72 -9.53
N PRO A 238 -28.01 5.54 -8.65
CA PRO A 238 -27.52 5.83 -7.30
C PRO A 238 -27.45 4.60 -6.39
N GLU A 239 -28.35 3.63 -6.54
CA GLU A 239 -28.31 2.42 -5.70
C GLU A 239 -27.16 1.48 -6.11
N ARG A 240 -26.84 1.42 -7.39
CA ARG A 240 -25.69 0.68 -7.89
C ARG A 240 -24.39 1.36 -7.43
N PHE A 241 -24.31 2.66 -7.50
CA PHE A 241 -23.17 3.43 -7.00
C PHE A 241 -22.94 3.15 -5.51
N ARG A 242 -23.99 3.24 -4.68
CA ARG A 242 -23.94 2.92 -3.25
C ARG A 242 -23.44 1.50 -2.99
N LEU A 243 -23.91 0.52 -3.76
CA LEU A 243 -23.45 -0.86 -3.64
C LEU A 243 -21.95 -0.98 -3.92
N ILE A 244 -21.45 -0.32 -4.97
CA ILE A 244 -20.03 -0.30 -5.30
C ILE A 244 -19.22 0.35 -4.17
N GLU A 245 -19.68 1.48 -3.63
CA GLU A 245 -19.01 2.12 -2.49
C GLU A 245 -18.91 1.19 -1.29
N ILE A 246 -19.98 0.49 -0.92
CA ILE A 246 -19.96 -0.47 0.21
C ILE A 246 -18.94 -1.58 -0.04
N LEU A 247 -18.87 -2.12 -1.26
CA LEU A 247 -18.01 -3.25 -1.60
C LEU A 247 -16.53 -2.89 -1.76
N THR A 248 -16.24 -1.63 -2.10
CA THR A 248 -14.86 -1.15 -2.34
C THR A 248 -14.29 -0.34 -1.18
N SER A 249 -15.13 0.03 -0.21
CA SER A 249 -14.68 0.73 1.00
C SER A 249 -13.81 -0.16 1.89
N LEU A 250 -12.98 0.50 2.70
CA LEU A 250 -12.17 -0.22 3.68
C LEU A 250 -13.06 -0.91 4.72
N PRO A 251 -12.76 -2.15 5.11
CA PRO A 251 -13.50 -2.85 6.14
C PRO A 251 -13.55 -2.08 7.46
N GLU A 252 -14.66 -2.21 8.19
CA GLU A 252 -14.89 -1.58 9.50
C GLU A 252 -14.87 -0.04 9.50
N THR A 253 -15.06 0.59 8.34
CA THR A 253 -15.35 2.02 8.26
C THR A 253 -16.87 2.26 8.28
N PRO A 254 -17.35 3.44 8.72
CA PRO A 254 -18.77 3.76 8.61
C PRO A 254 -19.25 3.58 7.17
N ILE A 255 -20.43 2.97 7.01
CA ILE A 255 -21.03 2.85 5.67
C ILE A 255 -21.33 4.26 5.14
N PRO A 256 -20.87 4.60 3.92
CA PRO A 256 -21.12 5.91 3.34
C PRO A 256 -22.64 6.23 3.26
N GLU A 257 -23.00 7.47 3.59
CA GLU A 257 -24.35 7.94 3.35
C GLU A 257 -24.66 7.96 1.85
N PRO A 258 -25.90 7.66 1.45
CA PRO A 258 -26.22 7.61 0.02
C PRO A 258 -26.12 9.00 -0.61
N HIS A 259 -25.10 9.18 -1.43
CA HIS A 259 -24.95 10.36 -2.27
C HIS A 259 -25.92 10.27 -3.46
N ARG A 260 -26.81 11.25 -3.61
CA ARG A 260 -27.75 11.35 -4.73
C ARG A 260 -27.58 12.69 -5.45
N PRO A 261 -26.57 12.79 -6.32
CA PRO A 261 -26.36 14.01 -7.08
C PRO A 261 -27.64 14.35 -7.89
N PRO A 262 -28.11 15.59 -7.85
CA PRO A 262 -29.33 15.96 -8.53
C PRO A 262 -29.13 15.99 -10.05
N ALA A 263 -30.16 15.57 -10.79
CA ALA A 263 -30.24 15.79 -12.24
C ALA A 263 -30.42 17.29 -12.56
N GLY A 264 -30.16 17.69 -13.80
CA GLY A 264 -30.44 19.03 -14.28
C GLY A 264 -29.20 19.76 -14.80
N HIS A 265 -29.15 21.09 -14.53
CA HIS A 265 -28.05 21.93 -14.99
C HIS A 265 -26.88 21.95 -13.98
N TRP A 266 -25.67 21.72 -14.47
CA TRP A 266 -24.46 21.76 -13.66
C TRP A 266 -23.44 22.75 -14.23
N ILE A 267 -22.63 23.34 -13.35
CA ILE A 267 -21.52 24.22 -13.71
C ILE A 267 -20.24 23.46 -13.47
N LEU A 268 -19.36 23.39 -14.47
CA LEU A 268 -18.05 22.77 -14.39
C LEU A 268 -16.95 23.83 -14.47
N CYS A 269 -16.24 24.06 -13.39
CA CYS A 269 -15.10 24.98 -13.32
C CYS A 269 -13.79 24.23 -13.51
N GLY A 270 -13.07 24.55 -14.60
CA GLY A 270 -11.84 23.90 -15.04
C GLY A 270 -12.10 22.84 -16.13
N TYR A 271 -11.59 23.12 -17.34
CA TYR A 271 -11.75 22.24 -18.51
C TYR A 271 -10.44 21.60 -18.98
N GLY A 272 -9.58 21.25 -18.01
CA GLY A 272 -8.40 20.43 -18.23
C GLY A 272 -8.74 18.93 -18.36
N ARG A 273 -7.75 18.06 -18.21
CA ARG A 273 -7.93 16.58 -18.32
C ARG A 273 -9.07 16.03 -17.46
N PHE A 274 -9.22 16.54 -16.25
CA PHE A 274 -10.30 16.16 -15.35
C PHE A 274 -11.67 16.64 -15.84
N GLY A 275 -11.78 17.92 -16.25
CA GLY A 275 -13.01 18.48 -16.78
C GLY A 275 -13.49 17.78 -18.05
N HIS A 276 -12.58 17.42 -18.95
CA HIS A 276 -12.90 16.64 -20.15
C HIS A 276 -13.44 15.25 -19.79
N ALA A 277 -12.81 14.54 -18.83
CA ALA A 277 -13.29 13.25 -18.38
C ALA A 277 -14.71 13.35 -17.80
N LEU A 278 -14.96 14.35 -16.97
CA LEU A 278 -16.29 14.61 -16.40
C LEU A 278 -17.35 14.91 -17.48
N ALA A 279 -17.05 15.82 -18.39
CA ALA A 279 -18.00 16.19 -19.46
C ALA A 279 -18.35 14.97 -20.33
N ALA A 280 -17.36 14.13 -20.65
CA ALA A 280 -17.59 12.92 -21.45
C ALA A 280 -18.53 11.91 -20.76
N GLN A 281 -18.49 11.80 -19.43
CA GLN A 281 -19.31 10.85 -18.68
C GLN A 281 -20.65 11.43 -18.20
N LEU A 282 -20.69 12.73 -17.88
CA LEU A 282 -21.92 13.36 -17.35
C LEU A 282 -22.92 13.73 -18.44
N LEU A 283 -22.49 14.20 -19.62
CA LEU A 283 -23.42 14.58 -20.70
C LEU A 283 -24.35 13.43 -21.13
N PRO A 284 -23.89 12.18 -21.26
CA PRO A 284 -24.78 11.06 -21.59
C PRO A 284 -25.84 10.75 -20.54
N THR A 285 -25.67 11.17 -19.28
CA THR A 285 -26.66 10.96 -18.20
C THR A 285 -27.85 11.90 -18.27
N GLY A 286 -27.87 12.85 -19.22
CA GLY A 286 -28.91 13.86 -19.35
C GLY A 286 -28.66 15.15 -18.56
N ILE A 287 -27.52 15.26 -17.90
CA ILE A 287 -27.06 16.51 -17.28
C ILE A 287 -26.70 17.53 -18.37
N THR A 288 -27.15 18.77 -18.21
CA THR A 288 -26.67 19.90 -19.01
C THR A 288 -25.49 20.57 -18.31
N LEU A 289 -24.40 20.83 -19.04
CA LEU A 289 -23.20 21.44 -18.50
C LEU A 289 -22.97 22.84 -19.05
N THR A 290 -22.67 23.79 -18.15
CA THR A 290 -22.02 25.06 -18.49
C THR A 290 -20.59 24.98 -17.96
N ILE A 291 -19.61 25.18 -18.83
CA ILE A 291 -18.18 25.06 -18.53
C ILE A 291 -17.59 26.45 -18.34
N ILE A 292 -16.80 26.64 -17.29
CA ILE A 292 -16.03 27.86 -17.02
C ILE A 292 -14.56 27.50 -17.05
N ASP A 293 -13.81 28.09 -17.98
CA ASP A 293 -12.36 27.92 -18.05
C ASP A 293 -11.71 29.15 -18.70
N PRO A 294 -10.64 29.71 -18.13
CA PRO A 294 -10.01 30.94 -18.64
C PRO A 294 -9.30 30.75 -19.99
N HIS A 295 -9.00 29.52 -20.40
CA HIS A 295 -8.27 29.20 -21.62
C HIS A 295 -9.16 28.60 -22.73
N SER A 296 -10.46 28.47 -22.48
CA SER A 296 -11.39 27.94 -23.47
C SER A 296 -12.02 29.05 -24.29
N ASP A 297 -12.25 28.77 -25.58
CA ASP A 297 -13.02 29.65 -26.45
C ASP A 297 -14.49 29.70 -26.00
N GLU A 298 -15.10 30.87 -26.08
CA GLU A 298 -16.50 31.04 -25.77
C GLU A 298 -17.38 30.27 -26.75
N SER A 299 -18.37 29.54 -26.23
CA SER A 299 -19.37 28.82 -27.00
C SER A 299 -20.67 28.75 -26.23
N ASP A 300 -21.70 28.16 -26.83
CA ASP A 300 -23.01 27.97 -26.16
C ASP A 300 -22.93 27.25 -24.81
N ARG A 301 -21.86 26.51 -24.56
CA ARG A 301 -21.63 25.72 -23.33
C ARG A 301 -20.40 26.14 -22.54
N THR A 302 -19.57 27.04 -23.06
CA THR A 302 -18.30 27.40 -22.45
C THR A 302 -18.19 28.90 -22.27
N LEU A 303 -17.92 29.34 -21.04
CA LEU A 303 -17.66 30.73 -20.68
C LEU A 303 -16.16 30.89 -20.39
N SER A 304 -15.53 31.87 -21.04
CA SER A 304 -14.16 32.26 -20.70
C SER A 304 -14.15 33.09 -19.42
N GLY A 305 -13.48 32.61 -18.38
CA GLY A 305 -13.42 33.30 -17.09
C GLY A 305 -12.98 32.42 -15.93
N PHE A 306 -13.02 33.01 -14.75
CA PHE A 306 -12.63 32.32 -13.52
C PHE A 306 -13.87 31.96 -12.68
N GLY A 307 -14.00 30.69 -12.33
CA GLY A 307 -15.08 30.21 -11.45
C GLY A 307 -15.00 30.76 -10.02
N THR A 308 -13.91 31.38 -9.63
CA THR A 308 -13.72 32.08 -8.35
C THR A 308 -14.47 33.42 -8.27
N GLU A 309 -14.96 33.92 -9.42
CA GLU A 309 -15.67 35.21 -9.51
C GLU A 309 -17.18 34.99 -9.47
N ALA A 310 -17.89 35.58 -8.50
CA ALA A 310 -19.34 35.49 -8.39
C ALA A 310 -20.06 35.96 -9.67
N LYS A 311 -19.53 36.98 -10.36
CA LYS A 311 -20.08 37.47 -11.63
C LYS A 311 -20.06 36.39 -12.71
N THR A 312 -18.99 35.64 -12.84
CA THR A 312 -18.85 34.56 -13.81
C THR A 312 -19.79 33.42 -13.47
N LEU A 313 -19.93 33.06 -12.19
CA LEU A 313 -20.90 32.05 -11.73
C LEU A 313 -22.38 32.49 -12.03
N LEU A 314 -22.69 33.76 -11.86
CA LEU A 314 -24.02 34.30 -12.23
C LEU A 314 -24.28 34.20 -13.73
N GLN A 315 -23.29 34.52 -14.57
CA GLN A 315 -23.38 34.35 -16.03
C GLN A 315 -23.53 32.88 -16.44
N ALA A 316 -22.89 31.97 -15.71
CA ALA A 316 -23.07 30.53 -15.90
C ALA A 316 -24.40 29.97 -15.41
N GLY A 317 -25.27 30.80 -14.82
CA GLY A 317 -26.60 30.42 -14.38
C GLY A 317 -26.65 29.70 -13.03
N ILE A 318 -25.79 30.06 -12.06
CA ILE A 318 -25.71 29.38 -10.75
C ILE A 318 -27.06 29.35 -10.02
N ASN A 319 -27.91 30.36 -10.19
CA ASN A 319 -29.23 30.39 -9.54
C ASN A 319 -30.16 29.26 -10.01
N GLN A 320 -29.98 28.77 -11.24
CA GLN A 320 -30.73 27.65 -11.82
C GLN A 320 -29.97 26.32 -11.78
N ALA A 321 -28.68 26.35 -11.46
CA ALA A 321 -27.86 25.16 -11.41
C ALA A 321 -28.30 24.22 -10.28
N SER A 322 -28.29 22.92 -10.55
CA SER A 322 -28.51 21.86 -9.56
C SER A 322 -27.21 21.46 -8.87
N GLY A 323 -26.08 21.61 -9.55
CA GLY A 323 -24.76 21.28 -9.00
C GLY A 323 -23.63 22.11 -9.60
N ILE A 324 -22.50 22.10 -8.91
CA ILE A 324 -21.26 22.71 -9.37
C ILE A 324 -20.08 21.76 -9.11
N ILE A 325 -19.12 21.77 -10.03
CA ILE A 325 -17.87 21.02 -9.90
C ILE A 325 -16.70 22.01 -9.93
N ALA A 326 -15.99 22.13 -8.80
CA ALA A 326 -14.72 22.85 -8.69
C ALA A 326 -13.57 21.89 -8.99
N GLY A 327 -13.17 21.82 -10.27
CA GLY A 327 -12.32 20.78 -10.83
C GLY A 327 -10.95 21.24 -11.34
N THR A 328 -10.44 22.39 -10.87
CA THR A 328 -9.13 22.91 -11.28
C THR A 328 -7.98 22.12 -10.64
N ASP A 329 -6.76 22.38 -11.08
CA ASP A 329 -5.53 21.79 -10.50
C ASP A 329 -5.01 22.54 -9.26
N ASN A 330 -5.73 23.55 -8.79
CA ASN A 330 -5.38 24.34 -7.61
C ASN A 330 -6.45 24.23 -6.52
N ASP A 331 -6.08 23.71 -5.35
CA ASP A 331 -6.98 23.46 -4.23
C ASP A 331 -7.62 24.73 -3.66
N ILE A 332 -6.85 25.82 -3.59
CA ILE A 332 -7.37 27.09 -3.07
C ILE A 332 -8.41 27.67 -4.03
N ASN A 333 -8.18 27.57 -5.34
CA ASN A 333 -9.18 27.96 -6.34
C ASN A 333 -10.43 27.09 -6.21
N ASN A 334 -10.29 25.77 -6.04
CA ASN A 334 -11.41 24.85 -5.89
C ASN A 334 -12.26 25.19 -4.65
N LEU A 335 -11.62 25.45 -3.51
CA LEU A 335 -12.32 25.89 -2.30
C LEU A 335 -12.95 27.28 -2.48
N SER A 336 -12.26 28.22 -3.11
CA SER A 336 -12.84 29.55 -3.41
C SER A 336 -14.08 29.45 -4.30
N ILE A 337 -14.04 28.63 -5.35
CA ILE A 337 -15.21 28.35 -6.20
C ILE A 337 -16.36 27.77 -5.37
N ALA A 338 -16.06 26.78 -4.55
CA ALA A 338 -17.05 26.09 -3.74
C ALA A 338 -17.72 27.00 -2.71
N VAL A 339 -16.93 27.82 -1.99
CA VAL A 339 -17.43 28.81 -1.04
C VAL A 339 -18.30 29.85 -1.73
N THR A 340 -17.82 30.47 -2.82
CA THR A 340 -18.56 31.49 -3.58
C THR A 340 -19.87 30.92 -4.14
N ALA A 341 -19.84 29.67 -4.60
CA ALA A 341 -21.02 28.99 -5.10
C ALA A 341 -22.07 28.74 -4.00
N ARG A 342 -21.63 28.26 -2.83
CA ARG A 342 -22.51 27.98 -1.70
C ARG A 342 -23.07 29.24 -1.05
N GLU A 343 -22.31 30.35 -1.06
CA GLU A 343 -22.82 31.68 -0.67
C GLU A 343 -23.91 32.19 -1.64
N SER A 344 -23.73 31.90 -2.94
CA SER A 344 -24.72 32.30 -3.96
C SER A 344 -25.98 31.43 -3.92
N LYS A 345 -25.85 30.15 -3.62
CA LYS A 345 -26.92 29.16 -3.56
C LYS A 345 -26.63 28.10 -2.50
N PRO A 346 -27.15 28.23 -1.26
CA PRO A 346 -26.85 27.35 -0.14
C PRO A 346 -27.15 25.86 -0.35
N GLU A 347 -28.23 25.56 -1.08
CA GLU A 347 -28.67 24.20 -1.38
C GLU A 347 -28.01 23.57 -2.61
N LEU A 348 -27.01 24.22 -3.19
CA LEU A 348 -26.32 23.73 -4.37
C LEU A 348 -25.52 22.48 -4.05
N PHE A 349 -25.64 21.44 -4.86
CA PHE A 349 -24.79 20.26 -4.76
C PHE A 349 -23.37 20.60 -5.22
N VAL A 350 -22.39 20.43 -4.35
CA VAL A 350 -21.01 20.88 -4.58
C VAL A 350 -20.07 19.69 -4.64
N VAL A 351 -19.40 19.52 -5.78
CA VAL A 351 -18.31 18.59 -5.98
C VAL A 351 -17.00 19.37 -6.01
N VAL A 352 -16.02 18.96 -5.19
CA VAL A 352 -14.71 19.60 -5.15
C VAL A 352 -13.60 18.59 -5.44
N ARG A 353 -12.59 19.04 -6.17
CA ARG A 353 -11.37 18.28 -6.37
C ARG A 353 -10.31 18.76 -5.39
N GLN A 354 -9.77 17.82 -4.60
CA GLN A 354 -8.62 18.01 -3.73
C GLN A 354 -7.39 17.37 -4.38
N ASN A 355 -6.34 18.16 -4.59
CA ASN A 355 -5.11 17.69 -5.23
C ASN A 355 -4.01 17.31 -4.23
N GLN A 356 -4.03 17.89 -3.02
CA GLN A 356 -3.00 17.71 -2.00
C GLN A 356 -3.63 17.29 -0.66
N SER A 357 -3.17 16.18 -0.09
CA SER A 357 -3.66 15.69 1.21
C SER A 357 -3.36 16.65 2.36
N ALA A 358 -2.32 17.49 2.25
CA ALA A 358 -2.02 18.53 3.23
C ALA A 358 -3.17 19.55 3.42
N ASN A 359 -4.04 19.70 2.41
CA ASN A 359 -5.21 20.58 2.47
C ASN A 359 -6.48 19.90 3.01
N SER A 360 -6.44 18.60 3.36
CA SER A 360 -7.61 17.87 3.87
C SER A 360 -8.39 18.59 4.97
N PRO A 361 -7.76 19.24 5.98
CA PRO A 361 -8.52 19.94 7.00
C PRO A 361 -9.39 21.08 6.47
N LEU A 362 -8.99 21.71 5.35
CA LEU A 362 -9.81 22.77 4.72
C LEU A 362 -11.01 22.20 3.97
N PHE A 363 -10.82 21.08 3.28
CA PHE A 363 -11.89 20.39 2.56
C PHE A 363 -12.89 19.74 3.52
N GLU A 364 -12.44 19.15 4.61
CA GLU A 364 -13.27 18.63 5.69
C GLU A 364 -14.09 19.73 6.37
N ALA A 365 -13.47 20.89 6.64
CA ALA A 365 -14.17 22.02 7.23
C ALA A 365 -15.21 22.66 6.28
N PHE A 366 -15.00 22.59 4.97
CA PHE A 366 -15.98 23.06 3.98
C PHE A 366 -17.18 22.13 3.87
N ASP A 367 -16.99 20.82 4.06
CA ASP A 367 -18.01 19.77 4.00
C ASP A 367 -18.78 19.79 2.67
N ALA A 368 -18.06 19.51 1.58
CA ALA A 368 -18.63 19.38 0.25
C ALA A 368 -19.48 18.10 0.15
N ASP A 369 -20.52 18.13 -0.71
CA ASP A 369 -21.36 16.95 -0.96
C ASP A 369 -20.55 15.79 -1.57
N PHE A 370 -19.49 16.11 -2.32
CA PHE A 370 -18.57 15.13 -2.90
C PHE A 370 -17.14 15.69 -3.00
N THR A 371 -16.17 15.00 -2.41
CA THR A 371 -14.75 15.39 -2.52
C THR A 371 -14.00 14.35 -3.34
N MET A 372 -13.42 14.77 -4.46
CA MET A 372 -12.59 13.94 -5.32
C MET A 372 -11.12 14.04 -4.92
N VAL A 373 -10.54 12.96 -4.44
CA VAL A 373 -9.12 12.85 -4.11
C VAL A 373 -8.48 11.79 -5.01
N PRO A 374 -7.67 12.19 -6.02
CA PRO A 374 -7.12 11.24 -7.00
C PRO A 374 -6.31 10.10 -6.40
N SER A 375 -5.54 10.40 -5.33
CA SER A 375 -4.73 9.41 -4.63
C SER A 375 -5.56 8.33 -3.94
N HIS A 376 -6.71 8.69 -3.38
CA HIS A 376 -7.63 7.75 -2.73
C HIS A 376 -8.22 6.76 -3.74
N ILE A 377 -8.66 7.24 -4.91
CA ILE A 377 -9.24 6.40 -5.95
C ILE A 377 -8.23 5.34 -6.41
N VAL A 378 -7.00 5.77 -6.71
CA VAL A 378 -5.95 4.84 -7.16
C VAL A 378 -5.59 3.83 -6.06
N ALA A 379 -5.50 4.28 -4.79
CA ALA A 379 -5.16 3.41 -3.68
C ALA A 379 -6.26 2.38 -3.41
N GLN A 380 -7.52 2.80 -3.34
CA GLN A 380 -8.66 1.91 -3.08
C GLN A 380 -8.83 0.88 -4.20
N GLU A 381 -8.86 1.34 -5.45
CA GLU A 381 -9.02 0.45 -6.60
C GLU A 381 -7.82 -0.50 -6.74
N GLY A 382 -6.59 0.01 -6.60
CA GLY A 382 -5.38 -0.80 -6.68
C GLY A 382 -5.33 -1.90 -5.64
N ILE A 383 -5.69 -1.61 -4.39
CA ILE A 383 -5.74 -2.61 -3.32
C ILE A 383 -6.85 -3.63 -3.57
N ALA A 384 -8.06 -3.19 -3.92
CA ALA A 384 -9.18 -4.09 -4.19
C ALA A 384 -8.85 -5.09 -5.30
N ILE A 385 -8.24 -4.63 -6.38
CA ILE A 385 -7.82 -5.49 -7.51
C ILE A 385 -6.75 -6.50 -7.07
N LEU A 386 -5.73 -6.07 -6.31
CA LEU A 386 -4.63 -6.94 -5.91
C LEU A 386 -5.03 -7.96 -4.85
N THR A 387 -5.80 -7.53 -3.86
CA THR A 387 -6.15 -8.39 -2.73
C THR A 387 -7.36 -9.27 -3.01
N THR A 388 -8.23 -8.82 -3.92
CA THR A 388 -9.51 -9.50 -4.21
C THR A 388 -9.84 -9.44 -5.71
N PRO A 389 -9.11 -10.16 -6.59
CA PRO A 389 -9.36 -10.12 -8.04
C PRO A 389 -10.80 -10.49 -8.43
N LEU A 390 -11.45 -11.38 -7.68
CA LEU A 390 -12.85 -11.75 -7.89
C LEU A 390 -13.82 -10.59 -7.68
N LEU A 391 -13.45 -9.57 -6.89
CA LEU A 391 -14.28 -8.38 -6.72
C LEU A 391 -14.37 -7.59 -8.03
N ALA A 392 -13.27 -7.43 -8.75
CA ALA A 392 -13.29 -6.79 -10.07
C ALA A 392 -14.22 -7.54 -11.03
N CYS A 393 -14.12 -8.88 -11.08
CA CYS A 393 -15.02 -9.72 -11.87
C CYS A 393 -16.49 -9.59 -11.47
N PHE A 394 -16.77 -9.42 -10.19
CA PHE A 394 -18.13 -9.20 -9.69
C PHE A 394 -18.67 -7.82 -10.11
N LEU A 395 -17.85 -6.77 -9.91
CA LEU A 395 -18.24 -5.38 -10.24
C LEU A 395 -18.52 -5.20 -11.74
N GLU A 396 -17.75 -5.82 -12.61
CA GLU A 396 -18.01 -5.82 -14.07
C GLU A 396 -19.41 -6.35 -14.41
N ARG A 397 -19.84 -7.39 -13.69
CA ARG A 397 -21.15 -8.04 -13.93
C ARG A 397 -22.35 -7.32 -13.31
N LEU A 398 -22.11 -6.28 -12.52
CA LEU A 398 -23.18 -5.43 -12.00
C LEU A 398 -23.87 -4.60 -13.10
N HIS A 399 -23.21 -4.40 -14.26
CA HIS A 399 -23.79 -3.65 -15.38
C HIS A 399 -25.10 -4.24 -15.87
N ASP A 400 -25.28 -5.55 -15.78
CA ASP A 400 -26.47 -6.26 -16.23
C ASP A 400 -27.60 -6.32 -15.17
N ARG A 401 -27.38 -5.72 -13.99
CA ARG A 401 -28.34 -5.73 -12.88
C ARG A 401 -29.08 -4.40 -12.76
N ASP A 402 -30.33 -4.47 -12.31
CA ASP A 402 -31.15 -3.28 -12.12
C ASP A 402 -30.91 -2.60 -10.75
N GLU A 403 -31.51 -1.41 -10.60
CA GLU A 403 -31.40 -0.62 -9.36
C GLU A 403 -32.08 -1.32 -8.16
N ALA A 404 -33.17 -2.07 -8.38
CA ALA A 404 -33.87 -2.77 -7.32
C ALA A 404 -33.01 -3.91 -6.73
N TRP A 405 -32.34 -4.67 -7.60
CA TRP A 405 -31.38 -5.70 -7.21
C TRP A 405 -30.19 -5.11 -6.44
N SER A 406 -29.65 -3.99 -6.94
CA SER A 406 -28.53 -3.29 -6.29
C SER A 406 -28.90 -2.81 -4.88
N ARG A 407 -30.10 -2.25 -4.72
CA ARG A 407 -30.64 -1.84 -3.42
C ARG A 407 -30.79 -3.02 -2.47
N GLN A 408 -31.40 -4.12 -2.90
CA GLN A 408 -31.58 -5.31 -2.05
C GLN A 408 -30.25 -5.86 -1.56
N LEU A 409 -29.23 -5.91 -2.43
CA LEU A 409 -27.91 -6.38 -2.02
C LEU A 409 -27.25 -5.39 -1.06
N ALA A 410 -27.32 -4.08 -1.31
CA ALA A 410 -26.78 -3.07 -0.42
C ALA A 410 -27.43 -3.13 0.99
N GLU A 411 -28.76 -3.31 1.07
CA GLU A 411 -29.48 -3.51 2.33
C GLU A 411 -29.03 -4.80 3.06
N ARG A 412 -28.86 -5.91 2.30
CA ARG A 412 -28.37 -7.17 2.86
C ARG A 412 -26.95 -7.02 3.41
N LEU A 413 -26.06 -6.30 2.71
CA LEU A 413 -24.71 -6.01 3.18
C LEU A 413 -24.69 -5.10 4.40
N HIS A 414 -25.57 -4.10 4.45
CA HIS A 414 -25.74 -3.23 5.61
C HIS A 414 -26.15 -4.01 6.87
N GLY A 415 -26.93 -5.07 6.71
CA GLY A 415 -27.37 -5.96 7.80
C GLY A 415 -26.27 -6.87 8.36
N LEU A 416 -25.11 -7.00 7.70
CA LEU A 416 -23.99 -7.87 8.15
C LEU A 416 -23.21 -7.32 9.34
N GLY A 417 -23.25 -6.01 9.58
CA GLY A 417 -22.50 -5.35 10.63
C GLY A 417 -23.26 -4.20 11.24
N SER A 418 -22.81 -3.69 12.38
CA SER A 418 -23.41 -2.60 13.15
C SER A 418 -23.23 -1.22 12.49
N GLY A 419 -23.58 -1.06 11.20
CA GLY A 419 -23.41 0.18 10.44
C GLY A 419 -21.98 0.36 9.88
N LEU A 420 -21.18 -0.69 9.86
CA LEU A 420 -19.82 -0.68 9.33
C LEU A 420 -19.75 -1.46 7.99
N THR A 421 -18.82 -1.04 7.13
CA THR A 421 -18.57 -1.69 5.85
C THR A 421 -18.06 -3.11 6.06
N PRO A 422 -18.58 -4.09 5.30
CA PRO A 422 -18.13 -5.47 5.40
C PRO A 422 -16.71 -5.65 4.83
N SER A 423 -16.01 -6.66 5.33
CA SER A 423 -14.80 -7.17 4.67
C SER A 423 -15.21 -7.96 3.43
N VAL A 424 -14.73 -7.55 2.26
CA VAL A 424 -14.87 -8.30 1.00
C VAL A 424 -13.58 -9.07 0.77
N TRP A 425 -13.66 -10.38 0.61
CA TRP A 425 -12.49 -11.24 0.50
C TRP A 425 -12.76 -12.49 -0.34
N GLY A 426 -11.71 -12.97 -1.00
CA GLY A 426 -11.76 -14.18 -1.81
C GLY A 426 -11.02 -15.34 -1.16
N ILE A 427 -11.45 -16.57 -1.44
CA ILE A 427 -10.75 -17.79 -1.07
C ILE A 427 -10.92 -18.85 -2.17
N ARG A 428 -9.86 -19.58 -2.45
CA ARG A 428 -9.89 -20.71 -3.38
C ARG A 428 -9.92 -22.02 -2.59
N LEU A 429 -10.84 -22.92 -2.97
CA LEU A 429 -10.92 -24.25 -2.37
C LEU A 429 -9.80 -25.16 -2.92
N ASN A 430 -8.58 -24.92 -2.45
CA ASN A 430 -7.37 -25.66 -2.79
C ASN A 430 -6.59 -26.05 -1.53
N ILE A 431 -5.54 -26.85 -1.72
CA ILE A 431 -4.72 -27.36 -0.60
C ILE A 431 -3.98 -26.27 0.18
N SER A 432 -3.73 -25.09 -0.41
CA SER A 432 -2.95 -24.01 0.23
C SER A 432 -3.81 -23.02 1.01
N GLU A 433 -5.04 -22.75 0.57
CA GLU A 433 -5.91 -21.73 1.15
C GLU A 433 -7.01 -22.31 2.04
N ALA A 434 -7.58 -23.46 1.62
CA ALA A 434 -8.70 -24.13 2.30
C ALA A 434 -8.47 -25.66 2.37
N PRO A 435 -7.38 -26.12 3.03
CA PRO A 435 -6.97 -27.52 2.99
C PRO A 435 -8.04 -28.49 3.49
N ALA A 436 -8.78 -28.15 4.56
CA ALA A 436 -9.82 -29.03 5.10
C ALA A 436 -10.99 -29.18 4.13
N ALA A 437 -11.49 -28.07 3.59
CA ALA A 437 -12.58 -28.08 2.60
C ALA A 437 -12.15 -28.80 1.31
N TYR A 438 -10.95 -28.53 0.81
CA TYR A 438 -10.41 -29.19 -0.38
C TYR A 438 -10.32 -30.71 -0.22
N LEU A 439 -9.72 -31.19 0.88
CA LEU A 439 -9.59 -32.62 1.15
C LEU A 439 -10.95 -33.31 1.32
N HIS A 440 -11.89 -32.64 1.98
CA HIS A 440 -13.27 -33.17 2.08
C HIS A 440 -13.91 -33.32 0.70
N LEU A 441 -13.85 -32.26 -0.14
CA LEU A 441 -14.44 -32.26 -1.48
C LEU A 441 -13.82 -33.30 -2.45
N MET A 442 -12.56 -33.68 -2.20
CA MET A 442 -11.88 -34.73 -2.97
C MET A 442 -12.27 -36.16 -2.55
N HIS A 443 -12.72 -36.38 -1.31
CA HIS A 443 -12.85 -37.73 -0.73
C HIS A 443 -14.24 -38.02 -0.17
N ALA A 444 -15.12 -37.02 -0.04
CA ALA A 444 -16.45 -37.13 0.53
C ALA A 444 -17.50 -36.41 -0.36
N PRO A 445 -18.80 -36.58 -0.10
CA PRO A 445 -19.85 -35.89 -0.84
C PRO A 445 -19.70 -34.37 -0.76
N PRO A 446 -20.02 -33.63 -1.84
CA PRO A 446 -19.93 -32.17 -1.85
C PRO A 446 -20.93 -31.54 -0.87
N PHE A 447 -20.49 -30.58 -0.10
CA PHE A 447 -21.33 -29.78 0.80
C PHE A 447 -21.85 -28.52 0.09
N SER A 448 -22.92 -27.92 0.65
CA SER A 448 -23.52 -26.69 0.15
C SER A 448 -22.97 -25.45 0.84
N LEU A 449 -23.26 -24.29 0.29
CA LEU A 449 -22.98 -23.00 0.93
C LEU A 449 -23.64 -22.91 2.31
N LEU A 450 -24.92 -23.30 2.43
CA LEU A 450 -25.64 -23.30 3.71
C LEU A 450 -24.91 -24.11 4.79
N GLU A 451 -24.30 -25.24 4.40
CA GLU A 451 -23.62 -26.10 5.35
C GLU A 451 -22.33 -25.49 5.88
N ILE A 452 -21.53 -24.80 5.05
CA ILE A 452 -20.27 -24.18 5.49
C ILE A 452 -20.45 -22.81 6.15
N LEU A 453 -21.57 -22.12 5.91
CA LEU A 453 -21.88 -20.82 6.49
C LEU A 453 -22.51 -20.91 7.88
N ARG A 454 -22.49 -22.06 8.53
CA ARG A 454 -22.89 -22.24 9.93
C ARG A 454 -21.77 -21.77 10.86
N ASP A 455 -22.17 -21.24 12.02
CA ASP A 455 -21.19 -20.84 13.03
C ASP A 455 -20.53 -22.08 13.66
N GLY A 456 -19.21 -22.10 13.69
CA GLY A 456 -18.43 -23.17 14.32
C GLY A 456 -18.58 -23.23 15.86
N MET A 457 -19.11 -22.18 16.51
CA MET A 457 -19.41 -22.15 17.95
C MET A 457 -20.86 -22.56 18.26
N ASP A 458 -21.81 -22.14 17.44
CA ASP A 458 -23.22 -22.54 17.50
C ASP A 458 -23.75 -22.88 16.10
N ARG A 459 -23.75 -24.15 15.78
CA ARG A 459 -24.17 -24.68 14.45
C ARG A 459 -25.62 -24.33 14.09
N ASN A 460 -26.45 -23.93 15.03
CA ASN A 460 -27.83 -23.52 14.75
C ASN A 460 -27.90 -22.10 14.21
N GLU A 461 -26.86 -21.32 14.38
CA GLU A 461 -26.75 -19.98 13.84
C GLU A 461 -25.97 -19.99 12.50
N ALA A 462 -26.36 -19.09 11.61
CA ALA A 462 -25.63 -18.83 10.37
C ALA A 462 -24.64 -17.69 10.60
N LEU A 463 -23.43 -17.84 10.08
CA LEU A 463 -22.48 -16.74 10.05
C LEU A 463 -23.05 -15.58 9.24
N PRO A 464 -22.87 -14.32 9.68
CA PRO A 464 -23.26 -13.13 8.92
C PRO A 464 -22.30 -12.93 7.72
N VAL A 465 -22.49 -13.75 6.70
CA VAL A 465 -21.69 -13.80 5.47
C VAL A 465 -22.65 -13.80 4.27
N VAL A 466 -22.31 -13.04 3.25
CA VAL A 466 -22.98 -13.07 1.95
C VAL A 466 -21.99 -13.61 0.92
N THR A 467 -22.36 -14.69 0.22
CA THR A 467 -21.61 -15.19 -0.93
C THR A 467 -21.96 -14.32 -2.13
N LEU A 468 -21.01 -13.49 -2.60
CA LEU A 468 -21.21 -12.57 -3.73
C LEU A 468 -21.04 -13.30 -5.06
N LEU A 469 -20.02 -14.15 -5.17
CA LEU A 469 -19.64 -14.82 -6.42
C LEU A 469 -19.02 -16.20 -6.12
N VAL A 470 -19.31 -17.15 -6.97
CA VAL A 470 -18.53 -18.40 -7.10
C VAL A 470 -18.03 -18.48 -8.53
N GLU A 471 -16.73 -18.71 -8.70
CA GLU A 471 -16.11 -19.01 -9.99
C GLU A 471 -15.73 -20.49 -10.02
N ARG A 472 -16.18 -21.18 -11.07
CA ARG A 472 -15.86 -22.58 -11.34
C ARG A 472 -15.52 -22.76 -12.81
N ALA A 473 -14.26 -23.07 -13.13
CA ALA A 473 -13.81 -23.32 -14.50
C ALA A 473 -14.24 -22.21 -15.49
N ASP A 474 -13.99 -20.95 -15.12
CA ASP A 474 -14.34 -19.72 -15.85
C ASP A 474 -15.86 -19.42 -15.95
N GLU A 475 -16.71 -20.24 -15.32
CA GLU A 475 -18.13 -19.91 -15.13
C GLU A 475 -18.32 -19.12 -13.82
N PHE A 476 -19.22 -18.12 -13.87
CA PHE A 476 -19.45 -17.20 -12.75
C PHE A 476 -20.90 -17.26 -12.27
N PHE A 477 -21.09 -17.60 -11.02
CA PHE A 477 -22.40 -17.69 -10.35
C PHE A 477 -22.53 -16.51 -9.38
N ILE A 478 -23.37 -15.52 -9.75
CA ILE A 478 -23.59 -14.30 -8.95
C ILE A 478 -24.68 -14.58 -7.93
N LEU A 479 -24.42 -14.27 -6.64
CA LEU A 479 -25.30 -14.53 -5.51
C LEU A 479 -25.92 -15.94 -5.58
N PRO A 480 -25.08 -16.99 -5.63
CA PRO A 480 -25.58 -18.35 -5.65
C PRO A 480 -26.48 -18.60 -4.43
N ASP A 481 -27.51 -19.40 -4.60
CA ASP A 481 -28.38 -19.77 -3.48
C ASP A 481 -27.67 -20.67 -2.46
N ASP A 482 -28.23 -20.73 -1.25
CA ASP A 482 -27.63 -21.47 -0.14
C ASP A 482 -27.48 -22.98 -0.41
N SER A 483 -28.24 -23.54 -1.35
CA SER A 483 -28.18 -24.95 -1.77
C SER A 483 -27.04 -25.24 -2.75
N PHE A 484 -26.36 -24.23 -3.25
CA PHE A 484 -25.26 -24.38 -4.21
C PHE A 484 -24.18 -25.30 -3.68
N LYS A 485 -23.92 -26.39 -4.41
CA LYS A 485 -22.91 -27.40 -4.06
C LYS A 485 -21.53 -26.97 -4.52
N LEU A 486 -20.60 -26.92 -3.58
CA LEU A 486 -19.22 -26.53 -3.83
C LEU A 486 -18.39 -27.68 -4.39
N ALA A 487 -17.37 -27.35 -5.16
CA ALA A 487 -16.42 -28.29 -5.74
C ALA A 487 -14.97 -27.90 -5.44
N ALA A 488 -14.07 -28.87 -5.48
CA ALA A 488 -12.64 -28.59 -5.35
C ALA A 488 -12.17 -27.69 -6.49
N GLY A 489 -11.43 -26.64 -6.15
CA GLY A 489 -10.95 -25.65 -7.10
C GLY A 489 -11.84 -24.41 -7.27
N ASP A 490 -13.08 -24.42 -6.75
CA ASP A 490 -13.94 -23.22 -6.75
C ASP A 490 -13.23 -22.04 -6.10
N GLN A 491 -13.44 -20.86 -6.65
CA GLN A 491 -13.05 -19.59 -6.05
C GLN A 491 -14.31 -18.87 -5.57
N LEU A 492 -14.29 -18.44 -4.33
CA LEU A 492 -15.43 -17.84 -3.65
C LEU A 492 -15.13 -16.39 -3.28
N LEU A 493 -16.06 -15.49 -3.54
CA LEU A 493 -16.04 -14.12 -3.08
C LEU A 493 -17.11 -13.93 -2.01
N PHE A 494 -16.68 -13.51 -0.83
CA PHE A 494 -17.55 -13.27 0.32
C PHE A 494 -17.54 -11.80 0.73
N ALA A 495 -18.66 -11.35 1.33
CA ALA A 495 -18.75 -10.14 2.13
C ALA A 495 -19.21 -10.51 3.54
N SER A 496 -18.49 -10.07 4.58
CA SER A 496 -18.78 -10.47 5.96
C SER A 496 -18.22 -9.48 6.98
N ALA A 497 -18.69 -9.55 8.23
CA ALA A 497 -17.96 -8.98 9.36
C ALA A 497 -16.59 -9.68 9.53
N LEU A 498 -15.58 -9.00 10.09
CA LEU A 498 -14.23 -9.59 10.27
C LEU A 498 -14.25 -10.82 11.20
N THR A 499 -15.10 -10.84 12.20
CA THR A 499 -15.27 -12.00 13.11
C THR A 499 -15.82 -13.20 12.36
N ALA A 500 -16.83 -13.01 11.52
CA ALA A 500 -17.41 -14.08 10.70
C ALA A 500 -16.43 -14.61 9.65
N ARG A 501 -15.62 -13.74 9.06
CA ARG A 501 -14.53 -14.12 8.18
C ARG A 501 -13.56 -15.08 8.87
N ARG A 502 -13.08 -14.72 10.07
CA ARG A 502 -12.13 -15.56 10.84
C ARG A 502 -12.73 -16.94 11.16
N ASN A 503 -13.99 -16.99 11.56
CA ASN A 503 -14.67 -18.25 11.86
C ASN A 503 -14.79 -19.12 10.61
N LEU A 504 -15.17 -18.55 9.47
CA LEU A 504 -15.27 -19.27 8.21
C LEU A 504 -13.89 -19.76 7.73
N GLU A 505 -12.86 -18.92 7.78
CA GLU A 505 -11.49 -19.31 7.42
C GLU A 505 -11.01 -20.48 8.30
N LEU A 506 -11.29 -20.46 9.61
CA LEU A 506 -10.96 -21.56 10.53
C LEU A 506 -11.64 -22.86 10.11
N SER A 507 -12.94 -22.83 9.80
CA SER A 507 -13.69 -24.01 9.34
C SER A 507 -13.14 -24.56 8.02
N LEU A 508 -12.72 -23.70 7.09
CA LEU A 508 -12.16 -24.11 5.81
C LEU A 508 -10.72 -24.66 5.91
N GLN A 509 -9.97 -24.25 6.95
CA GLN A 509 -8.58 -24.66 7.18
C GLN A 509 -8.42 -25.85 8.12
N ASN A 510 -9.33 -26.02 9.09
CA ASN A 510 -9.25 -27.04 10.12
C ASN A 510 -10.28 -28.17 9.89
N ALA A 511 -9.79 -29.39 9.69
CA ALA A 511 -10.66 -30.54 9.42
C ALA A 511 -11.64 -30.86 10.56
N ASN A 512 -11.27 -30.66 11.82
CA ASN A 512 -12.17 -30.92 12.96
C ASN A 512 -13.30 -29.90 13.04
N GLU A 513 -12.98 -28.61 12.77
CA GLU A 513 -13.97 -27.53 12.70
C GLU A 513 -14.93 -27.76 11.53
N LEU A 514 -14.41 -28.09 10.35
CA LEU A 514 -15.22 -28.39 9.19
C LEU A 514 -16.15 -29.59 9.46
N ASP A 515 -15.64 -30.69 10.02
CA ASP A 515 -16.44 -31.84 10.37
C ASP A 515 -17.57 -31.50 11.36
N TYR A 516 -17.26 -30.67 12.39
CA TYR A 516 -18.29 -30.20 13.33
C TYR A 516 -19.35 -29.34 12.62
N VAL A 517 -18.95 -28.40 11.78
CA VAL A 517 -19.87 -27.53 11.03
C VAL A 517 -20.77 -28.38 10.10
N LEU A 518 -20.23 -29.38 9.43
CA LEU A 518 -20.99 -30.25 8.49
C LEU A 518 -21.87 -31.27 9.20
N THR A 519 -21.36 -31.98 10.21
CA THR A 519 -22.04 -33.13 10.83
C THR A 519 -22.61 -32.85 12.23
N GLY A 520 -22.04 -31.92 12.97
CA GLY A 520 -22.33 -31.67 14.39
C GLY A 520 -21.53 -32.56 15.35
N ASP A 521 -20.65 -33.42 14.82
CA ASP A 521 -19.83 -34.32 15.64
C ASP A 521 -18.52 -33.63 16.07
N GLU A 522 -18.37 -33.37 17.36
CA GLU A 522 -17.11 -32.88 17.92
C GLU A 522 -16.06 -34.01 17.92
N LYS A 523 -15.11 -33.96 16.99
CA LYS A 523 -13.93 -34.84 17.05
C LYS A 523 -12.89 -34.21 17.99
N SER A 524 -12.66 -34.85 19.14
CA SER A 524 -11.60 -34.44 20.06
C SER A 524 -10.23 -34.62 19.40
N GLY A 525 -9.52 -33.50 19.12
CA GLY A 525 -8.22 -33.47 18.44
C GLY A 525 -7.03 -34.04 19.22
N SER A 526 -7.26 -34.66 20.41
CA SER A 526 -6.22 -35.27 21.24
C SER A 526 -6.53 -36.72 21.51
N TRP A 527 -5.58 -37.61 21.24
CA TRP A 527 -5.63 -39.04 21.58
C TRP A 527 -6.02 -39.28 23.07
N LEU A 528 -5.60 -38.43 24.00
CA LEU A 528 -5.96 -38.49 25.41
C LEU A 528 -7.47 -38.28 25.64
N TRP A 529 -8.10 -37.35 24.94
CA TRP A 529 -9.56 -37.15 25.02
C TRP A 529 -10.36 -38.27 24.38
N HIS A 530 -9.84 -38.90 23.32
CA HIS A 530 -10.43 -40.10 22.72
C HIS A 530 -10.47 -41.29 23.69
N GLN A 531 -9.38 -41.49 24.45
CA GLN A 531 -9.34 -42.56 25.48
C GLN A 531 -10.27 -42.26 26.66
N LEU A 532 -10.37 -41.00 27.11
CA LEU A 532 -11.26 -40.62 28.20
C LEU A 532 -12.74 -40.74 27.84
N ARG A 533 -13.14 -40.43 26.61
CA ARG A 533 -14.52 -40.63 26.12
C ARG A 533 -14.86 -42.12 25.93
N SER A 534 -13.98 -42.90 25.36
CA SER A 534 -14.21 -44.34 25.20
C SER A 534 -14.29 -45.09 26.54
N ALA A 535 -13.66 -44.56 27.59
CA ALA A 535 -13.79 -45.07 28.95
C ALA A 535 -15.15 -44.70 29.60
N ARG A 536 -15.71 -43.50 29.30
CA ARG A 536 -17.03 -43.05 29.82
C ARG A 536 -18.23 -43.70 29.10
N GLN A 537 -18.09 -44.17 27.87
CA GLN A 537 -19.16 -44.87 27.17
C GLN A 537 -19.25 -46.36 27.55
N LYS A 538 -18.32 -46.88 28.30
CA LYS A 538 -18.31 -48.30 28.80
C LYS A 538 -18.74 -48.43 30.25
N THR A 539 -19.11 -47.32 30.92
CA THR A 539 -19.79 -47.29 32.22
C THR A 539 -21.21 -46.80 32.05
#